data_2576688c21e34e4d0fd13d97e2850c9f
#
_entry.id   2576688c21e34e4d0fd13d97e2850c9f
#
_cell.length_a   1.000
_cell.length_b   1.000
_cell.length_c   1.000
_cell.angle_alpha   90.00
_cell.angle_beta   90.00
_cell.angle_gamma   90.00
#
_symmetry.space_group_name_H-M   'P 1'
#
loop_
_entity.id
_entity.type
_entity.pdbx_description
1 polymer ?
#
loop_
_entity_poly.entity_id
_entity_poly.type
_entity_poly.pdbx_seq_one_letter_code
_entity_poly.pdbx_strand_id
1 'polypeptide(L)'
;MTTPALLQTTAAPLGPRQTAQLAASGLVLIAVAYGLARFAYGLFVPAFRAEFGLDPGVVGLIGSSSYVAYCLAIYPAMMLTPRLGSRTMVVITGTLATLGTALVGLAPHAAVLAVGVVLGGMSTGLASPPLAHAVSARVAWPHRDRVQTIINAGTGLGVAVSGPVALVTLAHWRSAWLIFAAVALLATLWAAQSVPHARLARPGAERQGTGERLRSLLPDPLLPDGALRLHATAVLMGAATAAVWVFGQDVLTGSGGQSQFTATVAWSGLGLCGLLGAAVGDIAHRVGMRVAWGGSAVLIALATAVIGLLPGQVGLTAAACGAFGAVYIAMSGLILISAAATYCEQPAAGVGVAFLMLALGQSIGGSLVGGLLEGLGAAPAFTAAAGVALISAVLAPRHLASSQVR
;
A
#
# COMPACT_ATOMS: atom_id res chain seq x y z
N MET A 1 -15.75 -12.37 -36.84
CA MET A 1 -15.00 -11.37 -36.01
C MET A 1 -16.05 -10.45 -35.38
N THR A 2 -16.56 -10.82 -34.22
CA THR A 2 -17.51 -10.01 -33.44
C THR A 2 -16.68 -9.17 -32.48
N THR A 3 -16.64 -7.87 -32.73
CA THR A 3 -16.03 -6.86 -31.85
C THR A 3 -16.63 -7.00 -30.44
N PRO A 4 -15.86 -7.16 -29.36
CA PRO A 4 -16.42 -7.22 -28.02
C PRO A 4 -17.14 -5.90 -27.74
N ALA A 5 -18.41 -6.00 -27.38
CA ALA A 5 -19.22 -4.85 -26.99
C ALA A 5 -18.56 -4.15 -25.81
N LEU A 6 -17.83 -3.08 -26.08
CA LEU A 6 -17.33 -2.16 -25.07
C LEU A 6 -18.51 -1.73 -24.21
N LEU A 7 -18.46 -2.06 -22.92
CA LEU A 7 -19.40 -1.61 -21.90
C LEU A 7 -19.46 -0.06 -21.95
N GLN A 8 -20.38 0.47 -22.74
CA GLN A 8 -20.62 1.89 -22.82
C GLN A 8 -21.31 2.31 -21.52
N THR A 9 -20.57 2.99 -20.65
CA THR A 9 -21.18 3.77 -19.58
C THR A 9 -22.02 4.86 -20.22
N THR A 10 -23.31 4.88 -19.95
CA THR A 10 -24.31 5.84 -20.48
C THR A 10 -24.07 7.29 -20.02
N ALA A 11 -23.09 7.54 -19.16
CA ALA A 11 -22.78 8.87 -18.63
C ALA A 11 -21.60 9.50 -19.36
N ALA A 12 -21.75 10.75 -19.79
CA ALA A 12 -20.70 11.53 -20.42
C ALA A 12 -19.41 11.60 -19.57
N PRO A 13 -18.22 11.63 -20.19
CA PRO A 13 -16.96 11.82 -19.47
C PRO A 13 -16.96 13.12 -18.66
N LEU A 14 -16.24 13.12 -17.53
CA LEU A 14 -16.06 14.31 -16.70
C LEU A 14 -15.30 15.39 -17.49
N GLY A 15 -15.69 16.65 -17.29
CA GLY A 15 -14.92 17.78 -17.79
C GLY A 15 -13.55 17.93 -17.08
N PRO A 16 -12.63 18.75 -17.63
CA PRO A 16 -11.26 18.87 -17.09
C PRO A 16 -11.18 19.22 -15.61
N ARG A 17 -12.00 20.16 -15.13
CA ARG A 17 -12.06 20.55 -13.71
C ARG A 17 -12.52 19.42 -12.81
N GLN A 18 -13.57 18.69 -13.21
CA GLN A 18 -14.09 17.57 -12.44
C GLN A 18 -13.11 16.39 -12.41
N THR A 19 -12.40 16.14 -13.53
CA THR A 19 -11.32 15.15 -13.59
C THR A 19 -10.18 15.50 -12.66
N ALA A 20 -9.75 16.76 -12.62
CA ALA A 20 -8.72 17.24 -11.68
C ALA A 20 -9.17 17.12 -10.22
N GLN A 21 -10.44 17.43 -9.92
CA GLN A 21 -11.01 17.27 -8.57
C GLN A 21 -11.05 15.80 -8.14
N LEU A 22 -11.44 14.87 -9.03
CA LEU A 22 -11.40 13.44 -8.78
C LEU A 22 -9.97 12.96 -8.52
N ALA A 23 -9.00 13.39 -9.34
CA ALA A 23 -7.60 13.03 -9.17
C ALA A 23 -7.05 13.54 -7.83
N ALA A 24 -7.30 14.80 -7.48
CA ALA A 24 -6.80 15.42 -6.26
C ALA A 24 -7.46 14.83 -5.00
N SER A 25 -8.79 14.69 -4.98
CA SER A 25 -9.49 14.10 -3.84
C SER A 25 -9.14 12.61 -3.67
N GLY A 26 -8.97 11.87 -4.77
CA GLY A 26 -8.52 10.49 -4.76
C GLY A 26 -7.09 10.35 -4.24
N LEU A 27 -6.17 11.24 -4.66
CA LEU A 27 -4.79 11.30 -4.15
C LEU A 27 -4.79 11.52 -2.63
N VAL A 28 -5.57 12.49 -2.13
CA VAL A 28 -5.62 12.79 -0.68
C VAL A 28 -6.27 11.62 0.08
N LEU A 29 -7.29 10.98 -0.45
CA LEU A 29 -7.89 9.80 0.19
C LEU A 29 -6.90 8.63 0.28
N ILE A 30 -6.12 8.38 -0.79
CA ILE A 30 -5.06 7.37 -0.76
C ILE A 30 -3.95 7.77 0.22
N ALA A 31 -3.56 9.05 0.27
CA ALA A 31 -2.58 9.54 1.24
C ALA A 31 -3.02 9.27 2.69
N VAL A 32 -4.29 9.49 2.98
CA VAL A 32 -4.88 9.20 4.28
C VAL A 32 -4.92 7.70 4.57
N ALA A 33 -5.52 6.91 3.68
CA ALA A 33 -5.74 5.49 3.93
C ALA A 33 -4.43 4.69 3.99
N TYR A 34 -3.50 4.92 3.06
CA TYR A 34 -2.22 4.21 3.01
C TYR A 34 -1.16 4.87 3.90
N GLY A 35 -0.97 6.19 3.76
CA GLY A 35 0.12 6.90 4.43
C GLY A 35 -0.16 7.11 5.92
N LEU A 36 -1.28 7.75 6.25
CA LEU A 36 -1.57 8.17 7.62
C LEU A 36 -2.20 7.04 8.47
N ALA A 37 -3.20 6.33 7.95
CA ALA A 37 -3.92 5.32 8.73
C ALA A 37 -3.19 3.98 8.82
N ARG A 38 -2.28 3.66 7.89
CA ARG A 38 -1.59 2.37 7.86
C ARG A 38 -0.09 2.50 8.07
N PHE A 39 0.63 3.15 7.15
CA PHE A 39 2.10 3.16 7.20
C PHE A 39 2.66 4.03 8.32
N ALA A 40 1.95 5.07 8.78
CA ALA A 40 2.38 5.85 9.92
C ALA A 40 2.48 5.03 11.23
N TYR A 41 1.85 3.84 11.34
CA TYR A 41 2.00 2.96 12.49
C TYR A 41 3.46 2.75 12.87
N GLY A 42 4.30 2.37 11.91
CA GLY A 42 5.72 2.12 12.15
C GLY A 42 6.50 3.33 12.70
N LEU A 43 6.09 4.54 12.29
CA LEU A 43 6.69 5.79 12.79
C LEU A 43 6.48 6.00 14.29
N PHE A 44 5.35 5.52 14.83
CA PHE A 44 4.96 5.73 16.23
C PHE A 44 5.20 4.48 17.11
N VAL A 45 5.77 3.41 16.59
CA VAL A 45 6.08 2.18 17.35
C VAL A 45 6.91 2.46 18.60
N PRO A 46 7.97 3.31 18.58
CA PRO A 46 8.71 3.63 19.79
C PRO A 46 7.84 4.22 20.90
N ALA A 47 6.92 5.13 20.54
CA ALA A 47 6.01 5.74 21.49
C ALA A 47 4.97 4.74 22.04
N PHE A 48 4.45 3.86 21.19
CA PHE A 48 3.50 2.81 21.61
C PHE A 48 4.15 1.81 22.55
N ARG A 49 5.39 1.41 22.26
CA ARG A 49 6.17 0.52 23.14
C ARG A 49 6.44 1.15 24.50
N ALA A 50 6.84 2.42 24.50
CA ALA A 50 7.14 3.14 25.73
C ALA A 50 5.90 3.30 26.62
N GLU A 51 4.72 3.55 26.04
CA GLU A 51 3.51 3.82 26.81
C GLU A 51 2.78 2.55 27.25
N PHE A 52 2.68 1.55 26.36
CA PHE A 52 1.91 0.34 26.63
C PHE A 52 2.78 -0.86 27.03
N GLY A 53 4.09 -0.71 27.15
CA GLY A 53 5.02 -1.79 27.48
C GLY A 53 5.02 -2.95 26.47
N LEU A 54 4.93 -2.62 25.17
CA LEU A 54 4.78 -3.65 24.13
C LEU A 54 6.12 -4.29 23.78
N ASP A 55 6.15 -5.61 23.77
CA ASP A 55 7.24 -6.39 23.20
C ASP A 55 7.24 -6.33 21.67
N PRO A 56 8.38 -6.51 21.00
CA PRO A 56 8.47 -6.49 19.54
C PRO A 56 7.56 -7.50 18.86
N GLY A 57 7.33 -8.67 19.47
CA GLY A 57 6.38 -9.68 18.97
C GLY A 57 4.95 -9.14 18.92
N VAL A 58 4.49 -8.49 19.98
CA VAL A 58 3.14 -7.88 20.04
C VAL A 58 3.02 -6.73 19.04
N VAL A 59 4.06 -5.89 18.90
CA VAL A 59 4.11 -4.81 17.89
C VAL A 59 3.96 -5.40 16.48
N GLY A 60 4.68 -6.48 16.18
CA GLY A 60 4.59 -7.19 14.90
C GLY A 60 3.20 -7.75 14.63
N LEU A 61 2.54 -8.33 15.65
CA LEU A 61 1.17 -8.84 15.54
C LEU A 61 0.16 -7.72 15.26
N ILE A 62 0.25 -6.60 15.98
CA ILE A 62 -0.62 -5.44 15.77
C ILE A 62 -0.39 -4.87 14.35
N GLY A 63 0.85 -4.66 13.93
CA GLY A 63 1.16 -4.21 12.58
C GLY A 63 0.66 -5.16 11.51
N SER A 64 0.87 -6.47 11.70
CA SER A 64 0.40 -7.53 10.80
C SER A 64 -1.11 -7.59 10.68
N SER A 65 -1.86 -7.29 11.75
CA SER A 65 -3.32 -7.25 11.74
C SER A 65 -3.88 -6.25 10.74
N SER A 66 -3.19 -5.13 10.52
CA SER A 66 -3.53 -4.14 9.48
C SER A 66 -3.48 -4.75 8.07
N TYR A 67 -2.48 -5.59 7.80
CA TYR A 67 -2.34 -6.25 6.49
C TYR A 67 -3.38 -7.34 6.29
N VAL A 68 -3.69 -8.12 7.34
CA VAL A 68 -4.80 -9.08 7.32
C VAL A 68 -6.12 -8.38 7.04
N ALA A 69 -6.37 -7.27 7.75
CA ALA A 69 -7.58 -6.48 7.58
C ALA A 69 -7.70 -5.91 6.14
N TYR A 70 -6.59 -5.46 5.55
CA TYR A 70 -6.52 -5.10 4.14
C TYR A 70 -6.95 -6.26 3.23
N CYS A 71 -6.37 -7.44 3.44
CA CYS A 71 -6.68 -8.63 2.64
C CYS A 71 -8.16 -9.01 2.73
N LEU A 72 -8.75 -8.93 3.92
CA LEU A 72 -10.17 -9.22 4.14
C LEU A 72 -11.09 -8.16 3.53
N ALA A 73 -10.65 -6.91 3.44
CA ALA A 73 -11.44 -5.78 2.96
C ALA A 73 -11.46 -5.62 1.43
N ILE A 74 -10.41 -6.06 0.73
CA ILE A 74 -10.27 -5.83 -0.71
C ILE A 74 -11.37 -6.54 -1.53
N TYR A 75 -11.76 -7.76 -1.15
CA TYR A 75 -12.82 -8.49 -1.84
C TYR A 75 -14.20 -7.85 -1.68
N PRO A 76 -14.66 -7.53 -0.46
CA PRO A 76 -15.89 -6.73 -0.28
C PRO A 76 -15.85 -5.42 -1.06
N ALA A 77 -14.69 -4.74 -1.14
CA ALA A 77 -14.56 -3.53 -1.94
C ALA A 77 -14.88 -3.76 -3.41
N MET A 78 -14.30 -4.81 -4.01
CA MET A 78 -14.54 -5.17 -5.41
C MET A 78 -16.00 -5.56 -5.67
N MET A 79 -16.62 -6.31 -4.74
CA MET A 79 -18.02 -6.76 -4.86
C MET A 79 -19.03 -5.65 -4.67
N LEU A 80 -18.80 -4.75 -3.71
CA LEU A 80 -19.74 -3.73 -3.29
C LEU A 80 -19.64 -2.45 -4.14
N THR A 81 -18.46 -2.14 -4.69
CA THR A 81 -18.26 -0.93 -5.50
C THR A 81 -19.25 -0.84 -6.69
N PRO A 82 -19.47 -1.87 -7.51
CA PRO A 82 -20.43 -1.80 -8.60
C PRO A 82 -21.88 -1.61 -8.14
N ARG A 83 -22.23 -2.10 -6.93
CA ARG A 83 -23.58 -2.06 -6.36
C ARG A 83 -23.88 -0.75 -5.66
N LEU A 84 -23.01 -0.36 -4.73
CA LEU A 84 -23.18 0.82 -3.89
C LEU A 84 -22.72 2.10 -4.59
N GLY A 85 -21.88 1.95 -5.61
CA GLY A 85 -21.25 3.04 -6.33
C GLY A 85 -19.99 3.56 -5.68
N SER A 86 -19.13 4.15 -6.50
CA SER A 86 -17.78 4.62 -6.08
C SER A 86 -17.85 5.62 -4.93
N ARG A 87 -18.77 6.59 -4.97
CA ARG A 87 -18.92 7.60 -3.92
C ARG A 87 -19.23 7.00 -2.55
N THR A 88 -20.19 6.09 -2.46
CA THR A 88 -20.56 5.44 -1.19
C THR A 88 -19.38 4.66 -0.63
N MET A 89 -18.67 3.89 -1.47
CA MET A 89 -17.51 3.12 -1.04
C MET A 89 -16.36 4.01 -0.57
N VAL A 90 -16.13 5.15 -1.23
CA VAL A 90 -15.14 6.15 -0.82
C VAL A 90 -15.48 6.76 0.55
N VAL A 91 -16.75 7.03 0.80
CA VAL A 91 -17.21 7.51 2.13
C VAL A 91 -16.98 6.44 3.21
N ILE A 92 -17.32 5.18 2.94
CA ILE A 92 -17.05 4.06 3.87
C ILE A 92 -15.55 3.95 4.16
N THR A 93 -14.73 4.01 3.11
CA THR A 93 -13.26 4.00 3.23
C THR A 93 -12.75 5.09 4.14
N GLY A 94 -13.15 6.33 3.88
CA GLY A 94 -12.70 7.48 4.65
C GLY A 94 -13.23 7.48 6.09
N THR A 95 -14.46 7.01 6.31
CA THR A 95 -15.02 6.84 7.65
C THR A 95 -14.21 5.83 8.46
N LEU A 96 -13.84 4.70 7.87
CA LEU A 96 -12.99 3.70 8.54
C LEU A 96 -11.59 4.25 8.83
N ALA A 97 -10.99 5.02 7.90
CA ALA A 97 -9.72 5.68 8.15
C ALA A 97 -9.83 6.70 9.31
N THR A 98 -10.89 7.52 9.33
CA THR A 98 -11.16 8.49 10.39
C THR A 98 -11.34 7.81 11.74
N LEU A 99 -12.21 6.79 11.82
CA LEU A 99 -12.45 6.05 13.06
C LEU A 99 -11.21 5.30 13.53
N GLY A 100 -10.48 4.66 12.60
CA GLY A 100 -9.25 3.93 12.92
C GLY A 100 -8.19 4.85 13.52
N THR A 101 -7.91 5.98 12.86
CA THR A 101 -6.92 6.95 13.36
C THR A 101 -7.37 7.63 14.65
N ALA A 102 -8.66 7.94 14.80
CA ALA A 102 -9.20 8.48 16.05
C ALA A 102 -9.09 7.49 17.21
N LEU A 103 -9.41 6.20 16.98
CA LEU A 103 -9.26 5.16 18.00
C LEU A 103 -7.80 4.97 18.42
N VAL A 104 -6.85 5.03 17.47
CA VAL A 104 -5.43 5.02 17.84
C VAL A 104 -5.11 6.20 18.73
N GLY A 105 -5.48 7.43 18.33
CA GLY A 105 -5.20 8.64 19.10
C GLY A 105 -5.84 8.68 20.49
N LEU A 106 -6.99 8.03 20.68
CA LEU A 106 -7.74 7.94 21.93
C LEU A 106 -7.48 6.65 22.72
N ALA A 107 -6.56 5.77 22.25
CA ALA A 107 -6.37 4.44 22.85
C ALA A 107 -5.92 4.54 24.32
N PRO A 108 -6.69 4.00 25.27
CA PRO A 108 -6.27 3.92 26.68
C PRO A 108 -5.38 2.70 26.95
N HIS A 109 -5.40 1.71 26.09
CA HIS A 109 -4.60 0.49 26.18
C HIS A 109 -4.40 -0.16 24.79
N ALA A 110 -3.45 -1.10 24.72
CA ALA A 110 -3.00 -1.74 23.48
C ALA A 110 -4.13 -2.39 22.64
N ALA A 111 -5.16 -2.93 23.27
CA ALA A 111 -6.26 -3.58 22.53
C ALA A 111 -7.07 -2.55 21.70
N VAL A 112 -7.32 -1.34 22.22
CA VAL A 112 -8.00 -0.28 21.47
C VAL A 112 -7.10 0.24 20.36
N LEU A 113 -5.79 0.38 20.61
CA LEU A 113 -4.79 0.68 19.58
C LEU A 113 -4.88 -0.34 18.44
N ALA A 114 -4.88 -1.64 18.76
CA ALA A 114 -4.96 -2.70 17.77
C ALA A 114 -6.25 -2.62 16.92
N VAL A 115 -7.40 -2.37 17.54
CA VAL A 115 -8.66 -2.17 16.81
C VAL A 115 -8.54 -0.96 15.86
N GLY A 116 -7.97 0.15 16.30
CA GLY A 116 -7.74 1.31 15.44
C GLY A 116 -6.84 0.98 14.24
N VAL A 117 -5.77 0.22 14.45
CA VAL A 117 -4.85 -0.25 13.40
C VAL A 117 -5.55 -1.19 12.41
N VAL A 118 -6.41 -2.08 12.89
CA VAL A 118 -7.25 -2.96 12.03
C VAL A 118 -8.18 -2.13 11.15
N LEU A 119 -8.88 -1.14 11.71
CA LEU A 119 -9.76 -0.26 10.92
C LEU A 119 -8.99 0.55 9.89
N GLY A 120 -7.78 1.03 10.22
CA GLY A 120 -6.86 1.66 9.28
C GLY A 120 -6.49 0.73 8.12
N GLY A 121 -6.17 -0.54 8.42
CA GLY A 121 -5.90 -1.58 7.42
C GLY A 121 -7.11 -1.86 6.52
N MET A 122 -8.32 -1.98 7.10
CA MET A 122 -9.56 -2.15 6.33
C MET A 122 -9.79 -0.98 5.38
N SER A 123 -9.61 0.27 5.85
CA SER A 123 -9.76 1.46 5.01
C SER A 123 -8.87 1.40 3.78
N THR A 124 -7.64 0.93 3.95
CA THR A 124 -6.67 0.77 2.85
C THR A 124 -7.15 -0.24 1.81
N GLY A 125 -7.68 -1.39 2.24
CA GLY A 125 -8.23 -2.41 1.33
C GLY A 125 -9.45 -1.93 0.54
N LEU A 126 -10.24 -1.03 1.14
CA LEU A 126 -11.41 -0.45 0.51
C LEU A 126 -11.10 0.77 -0.39
N ALA A 127 -9.90 1.35 -0.35
CA ALA A 127 -9.61 2.64 -0.99
C ALA A 127 -9.46 2.55 -2.51
N SER A 128 -8.64 1.62 -3.01
CA SER A 128 -8.24 1.56 -4.42
C SER A 128 -9.36 1.13 -5.37
N PRO A 129 -10.18 0.08 -5.09
CA PRO A 129 -11.20 -0.38 -6.03
C PRO A 129 -12.25 0.68 -6.43
N PRO A 130 -12.85 1.46 -5.50
CA PRO A 130 -13.85 2.46 -5.88
C PRO A 130 -13.25 3.64 -6.65
N LEU A 131 -12.01 4.03 -6.38
CA LEU A 131 -11.34 5.09 -7.13
C LEU A 131 -11.00 4.64 -8.55
N ALA A 132 -10.46 3.44 -8.72
CA ALA A 132 -10.20 2.85 -10.04
C ALA A 132 -11.52 2.70 -10.85
N HIS A 133 -12.59 2.28 -10.19
CA HIS A 133 -13.92 2.20 -10.81
C HIS A 133 -14.43 3.58 -11.26
N ALA A 134 -14.29 4.62 -10.42
CA ALA A 134 -14.69 5.97 -10.77
C ALA A 134 -13.89 6.50 -11.98
N VAL A 135 -12.58 6.27 -12.02
CA VAL A 135 -11.69 6.65 -13.12
C VAL A 135 -12.10 5.93 -14.40
N SER A 136 -12.26 4.61 -14.37
CA SER A 136 -12.61 3.83 -15.56
C SER A 136 -14.01 4.18 -16.11
N ALA A 137 -14.96 4.52 -15.24
CA ALA A 137 -16.32 4.84 -15.62
C ALA A 137 -16.50 6.28 -16.12
N ARG A 138 -15.72 7.24 -15.64
CA ARG A 138 -16.04 8.67 -15.82
C ARG A 138 -14.89 9.50 -16.41
N VAL A 139 -13.67 8.98 -16.49
CA VAL A 139 -12.53 9.69 -17.11
C VAL A 139 -12.36 9.24 -18.55
N ALA A 140 -12.13 10.19 -19.47
CA ALA A 140 -11.88 9.89 -20.87
C ALA A 140 -10.62 9.00 -21.02
N TRP A 141 -10.67 8.03 -21.94
CA TRP A 141 -9.65 7.00 -22.14
C TRP A 141 -8.20 7.54 -22.15
N PRO A 142 -7.86 8.61 -22.88
CA PRO A 142 -6.47 9.08 -22.94
C PRO A 142 -5.91 9.60 -21.61
N HIS A 143 -6.75 9.88 -20.61
CA HIS A 143 -6.36 10.48 -19.34
C HIS A 143 -6.44 9.52 -18.15
N ARG A 144 -6.97 8.29 -18.33
CA ARG A 144 -7.22 7.33 -17.23
C ARG A 144 -5.95 6.95 -16.50
N ASP A 145 -4.91 6.57 -17.24
CA ASP A 145 -3.65 6.11 -16.65
C ASP A 145 -2.98 7.23 -15.85
N ARG A 146 -2.99 8.45 -16.39
CA ARG A 146 -2.44 9.62 -15.70
C ARG A 146 -3.19 9.92 -14.40
N VAL A 147 -4.52 9.89 -14.43
CA VAL A 147 -5.35 10.13 -13.23
C VAL A 147 -5.11 9.05 -12.19
N GLN A 148 -5.03 7.77 -12.60
CA GLN A 148 -4.77 6.65 -11.70
C GLN A 148 -3.37 6.76 -11.06
N THR A 149 -2.36 7.16 -11.84
CA THR A 149 -0.99 7.37 -11.34
C THR A 149 -0.94 8.51 -10.31
N ILE A 150 -1.64 9.62 -10.58
CA ILE A 150 -1.76 10.73 -9.61
C ILE A 150 -2.41 10.25 -8.31
N ILE A 151 -3.51 9.51 -8.38
CA ILE A 151 -4.20 8.96 -7.22
C ILE A 151 -3.26 8.07 -6.41
N ASN A 152 -2.54 7.14 -7.06
CA ASN A 152 -1.64 6.20 -6.40
C ASN A 152 -0.42 6.88 -5.76
N ALA A 153 0.04 8.02 -6.28
CA ALA A 153 1.13 8.82 -5.68
C ALA A 153 0.77 9.32 -4.28
N GLY A 154 -0.51 9.32 -3.92
CA GLY A 154 -0.99 9.63 -2.58
C GLY A 154 -0.33 8.79 -1.48
N THR A 155 0.04 7.53 -1.75
CA THR A 155 0.74 6.69 -0.76
C THR A 155 2.04 7.33 -0.29
N GLY A 156 2.92 7.73 -1.22
CA GLY A 156 4.19 8.39 -0.89
C GLY A 156 3.97 9.74 -0.21
N LEU A 157 3.00 10.53 -0.70
CA LEU A 157 2.65 11.81 -0.10
C LEU A 157 2.20 11.64 1.36
N GLY A 158 1.34 10.68 1.66
CA GLY A 158 0.86 10.44 3.02
C GLY A 158 1.98 10.04 3.98
N VAL A 159 2.90 9.17 3.54
CA VAL A 159 4.10 8.80 4.32
C VAL A 159 5.00 10.02 4.53
N ALA A 160 5.24 10.83 3.50
CA ALA A 160 6.07 12.04 3.59
C ALA A 160 5.48 13.06 4.58
N VAL A 161 4.15 13.24 4.59
CA VAL A 161 3.45 14.19 5.48
C VAL A 161 3.37 13.69 6.91
N SER A 162 3.33 12.36 7.13
CA SER A 162 3.24 11.79 8.49
C SER A 162 4.42 12.19 9.38
N GLY A 163 5.62 12.32 8.82
CA GLY A 163 6.82 12.71 9.55
C GLY A 163 6.77 14.15 10.10
N PRO A 164 6.55 15.19 9.28
CA PRO A 164 6.38 16.55 9.78
C PRO A 164 5.32 16.69 10.85
N VAL A 165 4.17 16.01 10.72
CA VAL A 165 3.14 16.00 11.76
C VAL A 165 3.67 15.38 13.06
N ALA A 166 4.37 14.24 12.96
CA ALA A 166 5.00 13.62 14.12
C ALA A 166 6.05 14.53 14.76
N LEU A 167 6.83 15.29 13.99
CA LEU A 167 7.82 16.25 14.51
C LEU A 167 7.18 17.42 15.26
N VAL A 168 6.09 17.97 14.76
CA VAL A 168 5.37 19.06 15.42
C VAL A 168 4.71 18.60 16.73
N THR A 169 4.36 17.32 16.80
CA THR A 169 3.68 16.73 17.97
C THR A 169 4.59 15.94 18.91
N LEU A 170 5.90 16.03 18.75
CA LEU A 170 7.00 15.22 19.34
C LEU A 170 6.75 14.57 20.70
N ALA A 171 6.11 15.26 21.64
CA ALA A 171 5.82 14.73 22.99
C ALA A 171 4.40 14.09 23.09
N HIS A 172 3.55 14.23 22.08
CA HIS A 172 2.13 13.90 22.15
C HIS A 172 1.67 13.12 20.92
N TRP A 173 2.11 11.87 20.78
CA TRP A 173 1.74 11.02 19.65
C TRP A 173 0.22 10.91 19.44
N ARG A 174 -0.57 10.99 20.52
CA ARG A 174 -2.03 11.03 20.45
C ARG A 174 -2.54 12.21 19.62
N SER A 175 -1.92 13.38 19.79
CA SER A 175 -2.28 14.59 19.02
C SER A 175 -2.00 14.40 17.53
N ALA A 176 -0.90 13.73 17.14
CA ALA A 176 -0.62 13.38 15.76
C ALA A 176 -1.74 12.53 15.15
N TRP A 177 -2.16 11.49 15.85
CA TRP A 177 -3.21 10.59 15.37
C TRP A 177 -4.59 11.27 15.31
N LEU A 178 -4.90 12.18 16.23
CA LEU A 178 -6.11 13.02 16.17
C LEU A 178 -6.06 14.02 15.00
N ILE A 179 -4.89 14.58 14.69
CA ILE A 179 -4.69 15.38 13.47
C ILE A 179 -4.92 14.51 12.24
N PHE A 180 -4.38 13.27 12.19
CA PHE A 180 -4.65 12.35 11.09
C PHE A 180 -6.14 12.03 10.95
N ALA A 181 -6.87 11.88 12.07
CA ALA A 181 -8.32 11.68 12.05
C ALA A 181 -9.06 12.88 11.49
N ALA A 182 -8.69 14.09 11.87
CA ALA A 182 -9.27 15.32 11.33
C ALA A 182 -9.00 15.46 9.83
N VAL A 183 -7.76 15.20 9.38
CA VAL A 183 -7.39 15.20 7.95
C VAL A 183 -8.18 14.12 7.20
N ALA A 184 -8.33 12.93 7.79
CA ALA A 184 -9.12 11.84 7.21
C ALA A 184 -10.59 12.22 7.03
N LEU A 185 -11.19 12.87 8.03
CA LEU A 185 -12.57 13.36 7.95
C LEU A 185 -12.72 14.41 6.83
N LEU A 186 -11.83 15.40 6.79
CA LEU A 186 -11.87 16.44 5.75
C LEU A 186 -11.66 15.85 4.34
N ALA A 187 -10.72 14.92 4.19
CA ALA A 187 -10.50 14.20 2.94
C ALA A 187 -11.74 13.40 2.51
N THR A 188 -12.42 12.78 3.47
CA THR A 188 -13.65 12.02 3.23
C THR A 188 -14.78 12.93 2.75
N LEU A 189 -14.98 14.06 3.40
CA LEU A 189 -16.00 15.05 3.01
C LEU A 189 -15.72 15.62 1.63
N TRP A 190 -14.46 15.92 1.32
CA TRP A 190 -14.06 16.38 -0.01
C TRP A 190 -14.26 15.29 -1.08
N ALA A 191 -13.81 14.07 -0.83
CA ALA A 191 -13.99 12.96 -1.74
C ALA A 191 -15.47 12.61 -1.98
N ALA A 192 -16.31 12.71 -0.93
CA ALA A 192 -17.76 12.53 -1.04
C ALA A 192 -18.41 13.52 -2.01
N GLN A 193 -17.86 14.73 -2.16
CA GLN A 193 -18.35 15.73 -3.09
C GLN A 193 -17.78 15.56 -4.50
N SER A 194 -16.49 15.17 -4.59
CA SER A 194 -15.71 15.15 -5.83
C SER A 194 -15.79 13.84 -6.59
N VAL A 195 -15.96 12.70 -5.90
CA VAL A 195 -16.07 11.38 -6.55
C VAL A 195 -17.47 11.18 -7.11
N PRO A 196 -17.60 10.89 -8.41
CA PRO A 196 -18.92 10.71 -9.04
C PRO A 196 -19.61 9.45 -8.51
N HIS A 197 -20.93 9.51 -8.46
CA HIS A 197 -21.77 8.36 -8.12
C HIS A 197 -21.87 7.42 -9.33
N ALA A 198 -20.79 6.67 -9.60
CA ALA A 198 -20.75 5.74 -10.72
C ALA A 198 -21.23 4.35 -10.25
N ARG A 199 -22.33 3.88 -10.83
CA ARG A 199 -22.79 2.49 -10.74
C ARG A 199 -22.64 1.88 -12.13
N LEU A 200 -22.05 0.71 -12.25
CA LEU A 200 -22.12 -0.04 -13.50
C LEU A 200 -23.45 -0.79 -13.50
N ALA A 201 -24.39 -0.35 -14.34
CA ALA A 201 -25.54 -1.17 -14.70
C ALA A 201 -25.02 -2.36 -15.51
N ARG A 202 -24.84 -3.53 -14.89
CA ARG A 202 -24.71 -4.79 -15.61
C ARG A 202 -26.13 -5.35 -15.82
N PRO A 203 -26.67 -5.36 -17.05
CA PRO A 203 -27.90 -6.10 -17.33
C PRO A 203 -27.67 -7.58 -16.96
N GLY A 204 -28.46 -8.13 -16.05
CA GLY A 204 -28.36 -9.53 -15.61
C GLY A 204 -27.55 -9.82 -14.34
N ALA A 205 -26.87 -8.83 -13.74
CA ALA A 205 -26.11 -9.02 -12.50
C ALA A 205 -26.97 -9.33 -11.26
N GLU A 206 -28.26 -9.04 -11.31
CA GLU A 206 -29.19 -9.27 -10.21
C GLU A 206 -29.51 -10.76 -9.98
N ARG A 207 -29.27 -11.63 -10.97
CA ARG A 207 -29.62 -13.06 -10.92
C ARG A 207 -28.47 -13.99 -10.54
N GLN A 208 -27.24 -13.49 -10.40
CA GLN A 208 -26.11 -14.32 -10.01
C GLN A 208 -26.03 -14.51 -8.50
N GLY A 209 -25.95 -15.75 -8.05
CA GLY A 209 -25.75 -16.10 -6.64
C GLY A 209 -24.43 -15.56 -6.10
N THR A 210 -24.32 -15.39 -4.77
CA THR A 210 -23.11 -14.86 -4.11
C THR A 210 -21.85 -15.66 -4.45
N GLY A 211 -21.97 -16.99 -4.60
CA GLY A 211 -20.85 -17.87 -4.96
C GLY A 211 -20.34 -17.70 -6.39
N GLU A 212 -21.22 -17.50 -7.37
CA GLU A 212 -20.84 -17.23 -8.76
C GLU A 212 -20.15 -15.86 -8.88
N ARG A 213 -20.60 -14.88 -8.11
CA ARG A 213 -20.00 -13.55 -8.08
C ARG A 213 -18.63 -13.54 -7.42
N LEU A 214 -18.41 -14.35 -6.38
CA LEU A 214 -17.10 -14.52 -5.77
C LEU A 214 -16.13 -15.14 -6.78
N ARG A 215 -16.55 -16.14 -7.52
CA ARG A 215 -15.78 -16.73 -8.61
C ARG A 215 -15.48 -15.75 -9.74
N SER A 216 -16.41 -14.88 -10.10
CA SER A 216 -16.20 -13.87 -11.16
C SER A 216 -15.25 -12.73 -10.79
N LEU A 217 -14.86 -12.61 -9.52
CA LEU A 217 -13.84 -11.67 -9.06
C LEU A 217 -12.44 -12.27 -9.06
N LEU A 218 -12.36 -13.60 -9.07
CA LEU A 218 -11.09 -14.29 -9.23
C LEU A 218 -10.78 -14.40 -10.72
N PRO A 219 -9.51 -14.29 -11.11
CA PRO A 219 -9.14 -14.50 -12.52
C PRO A 219 -9.37 -15.94 -12.92
N ASP A 220 -9.80 -16.15 -14.16
CA ASP A 220 -9.94 -17.47 -14.75
C ASP A 220 -9.06 -17.55 -16.01
N PRO A 221 -8.04 -18.42 -16.05
CA PRO A 221 -7.63 -19.34 -14.97
C PRO A 221 -7.04 -18.62 -13.76
N LEU A 222 -7.22 -19.21 -12.57
CA LEU A 222 -6.71 -18.65 -11.30
C LEU A 222 -5.17 -18.56 -11.28
N LEU A 223 -4.50 -19.51 -11.91
CA LEU A 223 -3.05 -19.60 -11.99
C LEU A 223 -2.62 -19.80 -13.45
N PRO A 224 -2.68 -18.76 -14.30
CA PRO A 224 -2.09 -18.83 -15.63
C PRO A 224 -0.57 -19.01 -15.56
N ASP A 225 0.06 -19.31 -16.70
CA ASP A 225 1.51 -19.47 -16.78
C ASP A 225 2.25 -18.26 -16.23
N GLY A 226 3.15 -18.50 -15.28
CA GLY A 226 3.91 -17.46 -14.60
C GLY A 226 3.25 -16.86 -13.35
N ALA A 227 1.96 -17.11 -13.10
CA ALA A 227 1.24 -16.57 -11.94
C ALA A 227 1.84 -17.01 -10.60
N LEU A 228 2.19 -18.29 -10.46
CA LEU A 228 2.79 -18.79 -9.21
C LEU A 228 4.08 -18.05 -8.87
N ARG A 229 4.91 -17.77 -9.88
CA ARG A 229 6.16 -17.04 -9.71
C ARG A 229 5.91 -15.58 -9.35
N LEU A 230 4.94 -14.92 -9.98
CA LEU A 230 4.51 -13.58 -9.65
C LEU A 230 4.00 -13.50 -8.19
N HIS A 231 3.16 -14.45 -7.78
CA HIS A 231 2.62 -14.49 -6.43
C HIS A 231 3.71 -14.76 -5.39
N ALA A 232 4.61 -15.71 -5.66
CA ALA A 232 5.74 -15.98 -4.78
C ALA A 232 6.65 -14.75 -4.61
N THR A 233 6.97 -14.04 -5.70
CA THR A 233 7.76 -12.80 -5.61
C THR A 233 7.04 -11.70 -4.86
N ALA A 234 5.72 -11.56 -5.01
CA ALA A 234 4.92 -10.60 -4.26
C ALA A 234 4.90 -10.90 -2.75
N VAL A 235 4.73 -12.18 -2.36
CA VAL A 235 4.80 -12.61 -0.95
C VAL A 235 6.18 -12.33 -0.37
N LEU A 236 7.25 -12.71 -1.08
CA LEU A 236 8.63 -12.50 -0.58
C LEU A 236 8.95 -11.01 -0.46
N MET A 237 8.55 -10.17 -1.43
CA MET A 237 8.71 -8.73 -1.33
C MET A 237 7.94 -8.18 -0.12
N GLY A 238 6.70 -8.63 0.08
CA GLY A 238 5.90 -8.23 1.24
C GLY A 238 6.60 -8.57 2.54
N ALA A 239 7.03 -9.82 2.69
CA ALA A 239 7.71 -10.30 3.90
C ALA A 239 9.01 -9.53 4.18
N ALA A 240 9.83 -9.30 3.17
CA ALA A 240 11.09 -8.58 3.31
C ALA A 240 10.88 -7.12 3.75
N THR A 241 9.89 -6.44 3.16
CA THR A 241 9.68 -5.01 3.40
C THR A 241 8.98 -4.69 4.72
N ALA A 242 8.32 -5.66 5.33
CA ALA A 242 7.64 -5.50 6.62
C ALA A 242 8.59 -5.07 7.75
N ALA A 243 9.86 -5.50 7.73
CA ALA A 243 10.87 -5.11 8.71
C ALA A 243 11.01 -3.58 8.82
N VAL A 244 11.18 -2.90 7.69
CA VAL A 244 11.34 -1.43 7.68
C VAL A 244 10.02 -0.73 7.96
N TRP A 245 8.92 -1.18 7.36
CA TRP A 245 7.62 -0.53 7.54
C TRP A 245 7.09 -0.58 8.98
N VAL A 246 7.36 -1.66 9.72
CA VAL A 246 6.86 -1.84 11.08
C VAL A 246 7.89 -1.41 12.13
N PHE A 247 9.15 -1.78 11.94
CA PHE A 247 10.18 -1.65 12.96
C PHE A 247 11.32 -0.67 12.63
N GLY A 248 11.33 -0.10 11.41
CA GLY A 248 12.41 0.79 10.98
C GLY A 248 12.67 1.93 11.96
N GLN A 249 11.62 2.64 12.37
CA GLN A 249 11.72 3.75 13.33
C GLN A 249 12.20 3.27 14.71
N ASP A 250 11.67 2.15 15.19
CA ASP A 250 12.01 1.57 16.50
C ASP A 250 13.50 1.14 16.55
N VAL A 251 14.00 0.57 15.46
CA VAL A 251 15.42 0.17 15.37
C VAL A 251 16.34 1.38 15.29
N LEU A 252 15.97 2.42 14.52
CA LEU A 252 16.79 3.65 14.44
C LEU A 252 16.88 4.37 15.79
N THR A 253 15.78 4.49 16.51
CA THR A 253 15.75 5.20 17.80
C THR A 253 16.23 4.34 18.96
N GLY A 254 15.90 3.06 18.98
CA GLY A 254 16.30 2.12 20.05
C GLY A 254 17.74 1.68 19.91
N SER A 255 18.02 0.63 19.13
CA SER A 255 19.37 0.08 18.97
C SER A 255 20.34 1.03 18.27
N GLY A 256 19.82 1.95 17.41
CA GLY A 256 20.62 2.97 16.74
C GLY A 256 20.95 4.20 17.60
N GLY A 257 20.23 4.43 18.68
CA GLY A 257 20.41 5.60 19.54
C GLY A 257 20.17 6.94 18.83
N GLN A 258 19.50 6.93 17.66
CA GLN A 258 19.21 8.16 16.94
C GLN A 258 18.13 8.97 17.66
N SER A 259 18.21 10.29 17.56
CA SER A 259 17.14 11.14 18.06
C SER A 259 15.82 10.87 17.30
N GLN A 260 14.70 11.04 17.99
CA GLN A 260 13.37 10.95 17.34
C GLN A 260 13.27 11.90 16.13
N PHE A 261 13.86 13.09 16.21
CA PHE A 261 13.91 14.03 15.10
C PHE A 261 14.61 13.45 13.87
N THR A 262 15.83 12.93 14.05
CA THR A 262 16.66 12.39 12.96
C THR A 262 15.97 11.22 12.27
N ALA A 263 15.49 10.26 13.06
CA ALA A 263 14.80 9.08 12.54
C ALA A 263 13.49 9.46 11.82
N THR A 264 12.75 10.47 12.31
CA THR A 264 11.53 10.95 11.66
C THR A 264 11.83 11.71 10.35
N VAL A 265 12.92 12.45 10.27
CA VAL A 265 13.38 13.05 9.01
C VAL A 265 13.71 11.97 7.97
N ALA A 266 14.41 10.91 8.39
CA ALA A 266 14.69 9.77 7.51
C ALA A 266 13.38 9.10 7.01
N TRP A 267 12.38 8.95 7.86
CA TRP A 267 11.05 8.46 7.50
C TRP A 267 10.33 9.36 6.47
N SER A 268 10.37 10.68 6.68
CA SER A 268 9.83 11.63 5.71
C SER A 268 10.51 11.53 4.36
N GLY A 269 11.84 11.35 4.37
CA GLY A 269 12.68 11.09 3.20
C GLY A 269 12.27 9.81 2.47
N LEU A 270 11.94 8.74 3.21
CA LEU A 270 11.41 7.50 2.65
C LEU A 270 10.13 7.77 1.82
N GLY A 271 9.17 8.49 2.39
CA GLY A 271 7.94 8.86 1.69
C GLY A 271 8.18 9.72 0.45
N LEU A 272 9.02 10.75 0.59
CA LEU A 272 9.32 11.70 -0.48
C LEU A 272 10.07 11.02 -1.64
N CYS A 273 11.11 10.25 -1.35
CA CYS A 273 11.85 9.48 -2.36
C CYS A 273 10.98 8.40 -3.01
N GLY A 274 9.94 7.91 -2.32
CA GLY A 274 8.95 7.00 -2.90
C GLY A 274 8.31 7.52 -4.18
N LEU A 275 8.17 8.85 -4.33
CA LEU A 275 7.65 9.47 -5.56
C LEU A 275 8.53 9.18 -6.79
N LEU A 276 9.83 8.98 -6.61
CA LEU A 276 10.76 8.62 -7.68
C LEU A 276 10.49 7.22 -8.24
N GLY A 277 9.89 6.35 -7.43
CA GLY A 277 9.51 5.00 -7.85
C GLY A 277 8.49 4.95 -8.99
N ALA A 278 7.77 6.05 -9.25
CA ALA A 278 6.84 6.15 -10.37
C ALA A 278 7.52 6.00 -11.74
N ALA A 279 8.83 6.29 -11.84
CA ALA A 279 9.60 6.15 -13.08
C ALA A 279 9.98 4.70 -13.43
N VAL A 280 9.62 3.73 -12.61
CA VAL A 280 10.07 2.33 -12.79
C VAL A 280 9.58 1.68 -14.08
N GLY A 281 8.43 2.09 -14.58
CA GLY A 281 7.91 1.60 -15.87
C GLY A 281 8.88 1.87 -17.01
N ASP A 282 9.38 3.12 -17.11
CA ASP A 282 10.35 3.51 -18.13
C ASP A 282 11.71 2.78 -17.97
N ILE A 283 12.13 2.57 -16.71
CA ILE A 283 13.35 1.81 -16.41
C ILE A 283 13.16 0.36 -16.86
N ALA A 284 12.05 -0.28 -16.51
CA ALA A 284 11.78 -1.67 -16.89
C ALA A 284 11.70 -1.86 -18.43
N HIS A 285 11.18 -0.87 -19.15
CA HIS A 285 11.18 -0.88 -20.62
C HIS A 285 12.60 -0.80 -21.21
N ARG A 286 13.53 -0.07 -20.58
CA ARG A 286 14.92 0.09 -21.09
C ARG A 286 15.82 -1.09 -20.74
N VAL A 287 15.77 -1.57 -19.48
CA VAL A 287 16.71 -2.60 -18.98
C VAL A 287 16.10 -4.01 -18.93
N GLY A 288 14.81 -4.11 -19.15
CA GLY A 288 14.05 -5.36 -19.04
C GLY A 288 13.56 -5.65 -17.60
N MET A 289 12.44 -6.38 -17.50
CA MET A 289 11.76 -6.67 -16.24
C MET A 289 12.65 -7.39 -15.21
N ARG A 290 13.46 -8.35 -15.65
CA ARG A 290 14.33 -9.12 -14.74
C ARG A 290 15.40 -8.26 -14.08
N VAL A 291 16.03 -7.36 -14.85
CA VAL A 291 17.07 -6.47 -14.36
C VAL A 291 16.46 -5.43 -13.44
N ALA A 292 15.33 -4.84 -13.83
CA ALA A 292 14.60 -3.87 -13.00
C ALA A 292 14.16 -4.50 -11.67
N TRP A 293 13.57 -5.71 -11.68
CA TRP A 293 13.15 -6.42 -10.48
C TRP A 293 14.36 -6.82 -9.62
N GLY A 294 15.35 -7.50 -10.20
CA GLY A 294 16.54 -7.98 -9.48
C GLY A 294 17.33 -6.83 -8.84
N GLY A 295 17.57 -5.75 -9.58
CA GLY A 295 18.22 -4.55 -9.07
C GLY A 295 17.44 -3.89 -7.93
N SER A 296 16.10 -3.81 -8.08
CA SER A 296 15.24 -3.29 -7.02
C SER A 296 15.28 -4.17 -5.77
N ALA A 297 15.21 -5.49 -5.91
CA ALA A 297 15.26 -6.41 -4.78
C ALA A 297 16.61 -6.36 -4.05
N VAL A 298 17.72 -6.23 -4.78
CA VAL A 298 19.06 -6.02 -4.19
C VAL A 298 19.12 -4.69 -3.43
N LEU A 299 18.58 -3.61 -3.98
CA LEU A 299 18.55 -2.32 -3.29
C LEU A 299 17.67 -2.35 -2.02
N ILE A 300 16.52 -3.05 -2.04
CA ILE A 300 15.71 -3.30 -0.83
C ILE A 300 16.52 -4.07 0.20
N ALA A 301 17.22 -5.14 -0.21
CA ALA A 301 18.03 -5.94 0.68
C ALA A 301 19.16 -5.11 1.34
N LEU A 302 19.88 -4.34 0.54
CA LEU A 302 20.95 -3.45 1.04
C LEU A 302 20.40 -2.39 1.99
N ALA A 303 19.31 -1.71 1.63
CA ALA A 303 18.68 -0.70 2.47
C ALA A 303 18.21 -1.31 3.82
N THR A 304 17.54 -2.46 3.76
CA THR A 304 17.09 -3.17 4.97
C THR A 304 18.29 -3.61 5.84
N ALA A 305 19.34 -4.17 5.23
CA ALA A 305 20.55 -4.58 5.95
C ALA A 305 21.26 -3.38 6.60
N VAL A 306 21.39 -2.25 5.91
CA VAL A 306 21.99 -1.01 6.47
C VAL A 306 21.22 -0.54 7.70
N ILE A 307 19.89 -0.51 7.64
CA ILE A 307 19.05 -0.09 8.77
C ILE A 307 19.25 -1.03 9.97
N GLY A 308 19.36 -2.33 9.76
CA GLY A 308 19.52 -3.31 10.85
C GLY A 308 20.94 -3.45 11.40
N LEU A 309 21.97 -3.34 10.54
CA LEU A 309 23.37 -3.57 10.93
C LEU A 309 24.09 -2.29 11.38
N LEU A 310 23.68 -1.14 10.84
CA LEU A 310 24.33 0.15 11.07
C LEU A 310 23.32 1.23 11.53
N PRO A 311 22.40 0.91 12.46
CA PRO A 311 21.29 1.79 12.82
C PRO A 311 21.75 3.13 13.41
N GLY A 312 22.95 3.23 13.97
CA GLY A 312 23.52 4.45 14.52
C GLY A 312 24.16 5.38 13.48
N GLN A 313 24.35 4.92 12.23
CA GLN A 313 24.98 5.72 11.17
C GLN A 313 23.94 6.59 10.44
N VAL A 314 23.68 7.77 10.97
CA VAL A 314 22.60 8.69 10.54
C VAL A 314 22.56 8.90 9.02
N GLY A 315 23.70 9.23 8.40
CA GLY A 315 23.77 9.52 6.96
C GLY A 315 23.43 8.28 6.11
N LEU A 316 23.97 7.11 6.50
CA LEU A 316 23.72 5.85 5.78
C LEU A 316 22.27 5.38 5.94
N THR A 317 21.72 5.48 7.15
CA THR A 317 20.34 5.07 7.39
C THR A 317 19.32 6.01 6.74
N ALA A 318 19.59 7.32 6.70
CA ALA A 318 18.77 8.27 5.96
C ALA A 318 18.77 7.98 4.44
N ALA A 319 19.94 7.70 3.86
CA ALA A 319 20.08 7.28 2.47
C ALA A 319 19.37 5.93 2.21
N ALA A 320 19.52 4.97 3.14
CA ALA A 320 18.83 3.68 3.06
C ALA A 320 17.30 3.82 3.12
N CYS A 321 16.77 4.67 4.01
CA CYS A 321 15.33 4.96 4.07
C CYS A 321 14.83 5.57 2.74
N GLY A 322 15.54 6.54 2.19
CA GLY A 322 15.19 7.14 0.89
C GLY A 322 15.23 6.11 -0.24
N ALA A 323 16.29 5.32 -0.33
CA ALA A 323 16.42 4.23 -1.31
C ALA A 323 15.29 3.19 -1.15
N PHE A 324 15.02 2.77 0.08
CA PHE A 324 13.93 1.86 0.39
C PHE A 324 12.59 2.39 -0.11
N GLY A 325 12.25 3.65 0.16
CA GLY A 325 10.99 4.26 -0.28
C GLY A 325 10.85 4.30 -1.79
N ALA A 326 11.88 4.77 -2.50
CA ALA A 326 11.90 4.82 -3.96
C ALA A 326 11.70 3.42 -4.57
N VAL A 327 12.46 2.45 -4.06
CA VAL A 327 12.46 1.09 -4.62
C VAL A 327 11.21 0.31 -4.23
N TYR A 328 10.65 0.52 -3.04
CA TYR A 328 9.38 -0.11 -2.64
C TYR A 328 8.23 0.28 -3.59
N ILE A 329 8.08 1.56 -3.89
CA ILE A 329 7.06 2.03 -4.86
C ILE A 329 7.37 1.51 -6.27
N ALA A 330 8.65 1.49 -6.67
CA ALA A 330 9.08 0.91 -7.93
C ALA A 330 8.69 -0.58 -8.03
N MET A 331 9.00 -1.40 -7.05
CA MET A 331 8.64 -2.83 -7.05
C MET A 331 7.12 -3.05 -7.04
N SER A 332 6.36 -2.22 -6.35
CA SER A 332 4.89 -2.24 -6.41
C SER A 332 4.39 -1.99 -7.85
N GLY A 333 5.00 -1.04 -8.56
CA GLY A 333 4.74 -0.78 -9.98
C GLY A 333 5.11 -1.98 -10.87
N LEU A 334 6.25 -2.64 -10.63
CA LEU A 334 6.65 -3.84 -11.35
C LEU A 334 5.69 -5.02 -11.12
N ILE A 335 5.17 -5.19 -9.90
CA ILE A 335 4.10 -6.18 -9.61
C ILE A 335 2.86 -5.87 -10.44
N LEU A 336 2.43 -4.61 -10.47
CA LEU A 336 1.25 -4.16 -11.21
C LEU A 336 1.40 -4.49 -12.71
N ILE A 337 2.53 -4.10 -13.33
CA ILE A 337 2.82 -4.36 -14.74
C ILE A 337 2.86 -5.87 -15.03
N SER A 338 3.56 -6.63 -14.17
CA SER A 338 3.67 -8.09 -14.34
C SER A 338 2.33 -8.79 -14.18
N ALA A 339 1.51 -8.36 -13.21
CA ALA A 339 0.18 -8.93 -12.99
C ALA A 339 -0.76 -8.66 -14.16
N ALA A 340 -0.76 -7.43 -14.68
CA ALA A 340 -1.57 -7.07 -15.84
C ALA A 340 -1.17 -7.87 -17.10
N ALA A 341 0.11 -8.15 -17.29
CA ALA A 341 0.62 -8.95 -18.38
C ALA A 341 0.34 -10.46 -18.20
N THR A 342 0.43 -10.97 -16.96
CA THR A 342 0.18 -12.39 -16.65
C THR A 342 -1.31 -12.74 -16.78
N TYR A 343 -2.18 -11.82 -16.39
CA TYR A 343 -3.64 -11.98 -16.41
C TYR A 343 -4.27 -11.13 -17.53
N CYS A 344 -3.80 -11.30 -18.77
CA CYS A 344 -4.16 -10.44 -19.89
C CYS A 344 -5.68 -10.36 -20.18
N GLU A 345 -6.44 -11.42 -19.90
CA GLU A 345 -7.91 -11.42 -20.07
C GLU A 345 -8.65 -10.70 -18.93
N GLN A 346 -8.06 -10.70 -17.73
CA GLN A 346 -8.64 -10.09 -16.53
C GLN A 346 -7.59 -9.32 -15.71
N PRO A 347 -6.94 -8.27 -16.28
CA PRO A 347 -5.81 -7.59 -15.65
C PRO A 347 -6.13 -7.03 -14.26
N ALA A 348 -7.32 -6.47 -14.06
CA ALA A 348 -7.73 -5.90 -12.78
C ALA A 348 -7.83 -6.96 -11.67
N ALA A 349 -8.36 -8.13 -11.97
CA ALA A 349 -8.44 -9.24 -11.02
C ALA A 349 -7.04 -9.78 -10.69
N GLY A 350 -6.18 -9.94 -11.71
CA GLY A 350 -4.79 -10.37 -11.53
C GLY A 350 -3.98 -9.42 -10.64
N VAL A 351 -4.10 -8.12 -10.87
CA VAL A 351 -3.48 -7.07 -10.03
C VAL A 351 -3.99 -7.18 -8.61
N GLY A 352 -5.31 -7.35 -8.41
CA GLY A 352 -5.90 -7.51 -7.09
C GLY A 352 -5.30 -8.70 -6.32
N VAL A 353 -5.18 -9.87 -6.96
CA VAL A 353 -4.57 -11.06 -6.36
C VAL A 353 -3.09 -10.84 -6.06
N ALA A 354 -2.32 -10.22 -6.95
CA ALA A 354 -0.90 -9.96 -6.73
C ALA A 354 -0.66 -9.02 -5.52
N PHE A 355 -1.47 -7.97 -5.38
CA PHE A 355 -1.39 -7.08 -4.20
C PHE A 355 -1.90 -7.76 -2.92
N LEU A 356 -2.85 -8.68 -3.02
CA LEU A 356 -3.25 -9.52 -1.91
C LEU A 356 -2.08 -10.40 -1.43
N MET A 357 -1.33 -11.01 -2.35
CA MET A 357 -0.14 -11.80 -2.03
C MET A 357 0.96 -10.94 -1.40
N LEU A 358 1.16 -9.72 -1.89
CA LEU A 358 2.07 -8.75 -1.26
C LEU A 358 1.69 -8.46 0.20
N ALA A 359 0.41 -8.20 0.45
CA ALA A 359 -0.08 -7.89 1.80
C ALA A 359 -0.02 -9.12 2.73
N LEU A 360 -0.30 -10.31 2.20
CA LEU A 360 -0.11 -11.57 2.93
C LEU A 360 1.36 -11.74 3.35
N GLY A 361 2.28 -11.47 2.43
CA GLY A 361 3.71 -11.45 2.73
C GLY A 361 4.06 -10.45 3.84
N GLN A 362 3.54 -9.23 3.78
CA GLN A 362 3.75 -8.21 4.81
C GLN A 362 3.20 -8.65 6.17
N SER A 363 2.05 -9.31 6.21
CA SER A 363 1.48 -9.84 7.45
C SER A 363 2.39 -10.90 8.08
N ILE A 364 2.82 -11.89 7.29
CA ILE A 364 3.73 -12.94 7.75
C ILE A 364 5.07 -12.33 8.19
N GLY A 365 5.65 -11.46 7.35
CA GLY A 365 6.93 -10.82 7.62
C GLY A 365 6.91 -9.96 8.88
N GLY A 366 5.87 -9.17 9.11
CA GLY A 366 5.75 -8.33 10.30
C GLY A 366 5.74 -9.15 11.59
N SER A 367 4.99 -10.26 11.62
CA SER A 367 4.96 -11.17 12.78
C SER A 367 6.29 -11.87 12.99
N LEU A 368 6.90 -12.41 11.92
CA LEU A 368 8.19 -13.11 12.01
C LEU A 368 9.32 -12.19 12.43
N VAL A 369 9.41 -11.00 11.84
CA VAL A 369 10.44 -10.00 12.21
C VAL A 369 10.26 -9.55 13.65
N GLY A 370 9.01 -9.37 14.13
CA GLY A 370 8.74 -9.06 15.53
C GLY A 370 9.28 -10.11 16.48
N GLY A 371 9.02 -11.40 16.22
CA GLY A 371 9.57 -12.51 17.02
C GLY A 371 11.09 -12.62 16.96
N LEU A 372 11.69 -12.39 15.77
CA LEU A 372 13.16 -12.37 15.63
C LEU A 372 13.80 -11.19 16.37
N LEU A 373 13.16 -10.02 16.34
CA LEU A 373 13.62 -8.85 17.10
C LEU A 373 13.62 -9.11 18.62
N GLU A 374 12.56 -9.75 19.11
CA GLU A 374 12.41 -10.10 20.52
C GLU A 374 13.46 -11.13 20.97
N GLY A 375 13.69 -12.17 20.17
CA GLY A 375 14.60 -13.26 20.53
C GLY A 375 16.07 -13.01 20.21
N LEU A 376 16.37 -12.34 19.11
CA LEU A 376 17.74 -12.24 18.54
C LEU A 376 18.22 -10.80 18.32
N GLY A 377 17.34 -9.80 18.43
CA GLY A 377 17.67 -8.38 18.21
C GLY A 377 17.61 -7.94 16.75
N ALA A 378 17.95 -6.66 16.51
CA ALA A 378 17.73 -5.97 15.24
C ALA A 378 18.58 -6.53 14.09
N ALA A 379 19.88 -6.77 14.32
CA ALA A 379 20.80 -7.18 13.26
C ALA A 379 20.40 -8.52 12.60
N PRO A 380 20.12 -9.63 13.33
CA PRO A 380 19.64 -10.87 12.73
C PRO A 380 18.26 -10.74 12.08
N ALA A 381 17.32 -10.02 12.70
CA ALA A 381 15.97 -9.85 12.18
C ALA A 381 15.97 -9.13 10.81
N PHE A 382 16.69 -8.03 10.69
CA PHE A 382 16.77 -7.26 9.44
C PHE A 382 17.66 -7.96 8.39
N THR A 383 18.68 -8.70 8.80
CA THR A 383 19.49 -9.52 7.89
C THR A 383 18.64 -10.65 7.29
N ALA A 384 17.82 -11.31 8.09
CA ALA A 384 16.87 -12.32 7.59
C ALA A 384 15.89 -11.71 6.57
N ALA A 385 15.33 -10.54 6.87
CA ALA A 385 14.45 -9.82 5.94
C ALA A 385 15.18 -9.43 4.65
N ALA A 386 16.43 -8.97 4.73
CA ALA A 386 17.26 -8.70 3.56
C ALA A 386 17.52 -9.96 2.72
N GLY A 387 17.76 -11.10 3.38
CA GLY A 387 17.91 -12.41 2.72
C GLY A 387 16.64 -12.80 1.94
N VAL A 388 15.45 -12.57 2.50
CA VAL A 388 14.17 -12.81 1.81
C VAL A 388 14.04 -11.92 0.57
N ALA A 389 14.49 -10.65 0.63
CA ALA A 389 14.51 -9.77 -0.53
C ALA A 389 15.44 -10.31 -1.64
N LEU A 390 16.62 -10.83 -1.29
CA LEU A 390 17.55 -11.44 -2.27
C LEU A 390 16.96 -12.71 -2.91
N ILE A 391 16.23 -13.53 -2.16
CA ILE A 391 15.51 -14.69 -2.72
C ILE A 391 14.48 -14.21 -3.76
N SER A 392 13.78 -13.11 -3.48
CA SER A 392 12.86 -12.49 -4.45
C SER A 392 13.57 -12.05 -5.75
N ALA A 393 14.83 -11.61 -5.67
CA ALA A 393 15.62 -11.23 -6.86
C ALA A 393 15.81 -12.42 -7.83
N VAL A 394 16.09 -13.61 -7.30
CA VAL A 394 16.26 -14.83 -8.10
C VAL A 394 14.96 -15.28 -8.77
N LEU A 395 13.84 -15.06 -8.09
CA LEU A 395 12.51 -15.42 -8.56
C LEU A 395 11.86 -14.35 -9.46
N ALA A 396 12.60 -13.37 -9.95
CA ALA A 396 12.07 -12.25 -10.75
C ALA A 396 11.01 -12.69 -11.77
N PRO A 397 9.89 -11.99 -11.95
CA PRO A 397 8.87 -12.32 -12.93
C PRO A 397 9.47 -12.48 -14.33
N ARG A 398 9.00 -13.49 -15.10
CA ARG A 398 9.41 -13.71 -16.49
C ARG A 398 8.39 -13.00 -17.37
N HIS A 399 8.85 -12.15 -18.25
CA HIS A 399 8.14 -11.48 -19.34
C HIS A 399 7.49 -10.12 -19.04
N LEU A 400 8.02 -9.13 -19.71
CA LEU A 400 7.24 -8.34 -20.64
C LEU A 400 7.42 -9.05 -21.99
N ALA A 401 6.38 -9.66 -22.51
CA ALA A 401 6.41 -10.20 -23.86
C ALA A 401 6.56 -9.03 -24.84
N SER A 402 7.68 -8.96 -25.54
CA SER A 402 7.95 -8.04 -26.64
C SER A 402 7.17 -8.40 -27.91
N SER A 403 5.92 -8.83 -27.79
CA SER A 403 5.16 -9.37 -28.91
C SER A 403 3.73 -8.87 -29.04
N GLN A 404 3.46 -7.57 -28.82
CA GLN A 404 2.25 -6.92 -29.37
C GLN A 404 2.49 -5.44 -29.66
N VAL A 405 3.55 -5.13 -30.40
CA VAL A 405 3.62 -3.92 -31.23
C VAL A 405 3.92 -4.41 -32.64
N ARG A 406 2.89 -4.85 -33.35
CA ARG A 406 2.79 -4.82 -34.81
C ARG A 406 1.36 -4.40 -35.18
#